data_909dc68e914a7feb7fa7e3068ac79549
#
_entry.id   909dc68e914a7feb7fa7e3068ac79549
#
_cell.length_a   1.000
_cell.length_b   1.000
_cell.length_c   1.000
_cell.angle_alpha   90.00
_cell.angle_beta   90.00
_cell.angle_gamma   90.00
#
_symmetry.space_group_name_H-M   'P 1'
#
loop_
_entity.id
_entity.type
_entity.pdbx_description
1 polymer ?
#
loop_
_entity_poly.entity_id
_entity_poly.type
_entity_poly.pdbx_seq_one_letter_code
_entity_poly.pdbx_strand_id
1 'polypeptide(L)'
;MDALTTYPGSITHRQPLFRLSAHPTHHRIMNVTVDPNALAVFLADVRDIDVQNLQYVPFMRHHLADLLVERLGDDFADMLVELVKDRRHGGFTIGLQDLSQDPSDFVKFGTAIGHILGPSNHDAMSGTYYARFVVKHTDNSDSYLRQAYRLFTMHTDGTYVSDATDWLLMMKFAEQNALGGESRFLHLDDWEERDRFVNHKLGTRPFFYKGSDSKNVSEQIERPLFFQSEFGLSISFIDQFVQPSNREETAFLRALSRSMEASAGTKEVSLPVGGLVVLNNYFYLHGRAPFQPNESLVRELMRQRGSFAY
;
A
#
# COMPACT_ATOMS: atom_id res chain seq x y z
N MET A 1 19.63 -64.67 -14.53
CA MET A 1 19.46 -63.55 -15.51
C MET A 1 18.19 -62.87 -15.12
N ASP A 2 18.31 -61.96 -14.19
CA ASP A 2 17.15 -61.20 -13.68
C ASP A 2 17.10 -59.85 -14.37
N ALA A 3 15.98 -59.63 -15.08
CA ALA A 3 15.71 -58.41 -15.79
C ALA A 3 15.32 -57.32 -14.76
N LEU A 4 16.14 -56.30 -14.58
CA LEU A 4 15.84 -55.08 -13.84
C LEU A 4 14.86 -54.27 -14.65
N THR A 5 13.61 -54.23 -14.20
CA THR A 5 12.55 -53.34 -14.71
C THR A 5 12.77 -51.94 -14.12
N THR A 6 13.33 -51.04 -14.90
CA THR A 6 13.42 -49.63 -14.56
C THR A 6 12.03 -48.99 -14.79
N TYR A 7 11.38 -48.53 -13.72
CA TYR A 7 10.24 -47.66 -13.79
C TYR A 7 10.74 -46.22 -14.10
N PRO A 8 10.29 -45.60 -15.17
CA PRO A 8 10.53 -44.18 -15.36
C PRO A 8 9.62 -43.41 -14.42
N GLY A 9 10.15 -42.93 -13.30
CA GLY A 9 9.49 -41.96 -12.46
C GLY A 9 9.28 -40.68 -13.26
N SER A 10 8.05 -40.43 -13.67
CA SER A 10 7.65 -39.15 -14.23
C SER A 10 7.78 -38.08 -13.14
N ILE A 11 8.85 -37.29 -13.19
CA ILE A 11 8.95 -36.05 -12.42
C ILE A 11 7.93 -35.11 -13.05
N THR A 12 6.73 -35.08 -12.50
CA THR A 12 5.76 -34.03 -12.80
C THR A 12 6.34 -32.73 -12.26
N HIS A 13 6.95 -31.93 -13.12
CA HIS A 13 7.24 -30.52 -12.79
C HIS A 13 5.91 -29.82 -12.51
N ARG A 14 5.51 -29.73 -11.24
CA ARG A 14 4.43 -28.83 -10.84
C ARG A 14 4.87 -27.43 -11.23
N GLN A 15 4.07 -26.76 -12.04
CA GLN A 15 4.30 -25.34 -12.30
C GLN A 15 4.25 -24.57 -10.97
N PRO A 16 5.14 -23.60 -10.78
CA PRO A 16 5.14 -22.82 -9.56
C PRO A 16 3.80 -22.06 -9.43
N LEU A 17 3.21 -22.09 -8.23
CA LEU A 17 1.92 -21.44 -7.95
C LEU A 17 2.00 -19.90 -7.99
N PHE A 18 3.20 -19.34 -7.97
CA PHE A 18 3.45 -17.91 -8.11
C PHE A 18 4.81 -17.64 -8.78
N ARG A 19 4.96 -16.44 -9.32
CA ARG A 19 6.20 -15.98 -9.96
C ARG A 19 6.47 -14.52 -9.59
N LEU A 20 7.75 -14.19 -9.47
CA LEU A 20 8.25 -12.83 -9.29
C LEU A 20 8.83 -12.32 -10.60
N SER A 21 8.56 -11.05 -10.89
CA SER A 21 9.20 -10.32 -11.97
C SER A 21 9.41 -8.86 -11.54
N ALA A 22 10.34 -8.17 -12.21
CA ALA A 22 10.48 -6.73 -12.01
C ALA A 22 9.21 -6.00 -12.48
N HIS A 23 8.81 -4.96 -11.73
CA HIS A 23 7.72 -4.10 -12.18
C HIS A 23 8.17 -3.25 -13.39
N PRO A 24 7.34 -3.07 -14.43
CA PRO A 24 7.77 -2.44 -15.67
C PRO A 24 8.21 -0.98 -15.53
N THR A 25 7.67 -0.24 -14.58
CA THR A 25 7.95 1.20 -14.39
C THR A 25 8.65 1.54 -13.08
N HIS A 26 8.85 0.57 -12.18
CA HIS A 26 9.45 0.82 -10.86
C HIS A 26 10.48 -0.24 -10.51
N HIS A 27 11.76 0.12 -10.52
CA HIS A 27 12.87 -0.83 -10.40
C HIS A 27 12.98 -1.55 -9.03
N ARG A 28 12.35 -1.03 -7.97
CA ARG A 28 12.35 -1.68 -6.65
C ARG A 28 11.12 -2.53 -6.38
N ILE A 29 9.96 -2.14 -6.91
CA ILE A 29 8.72 -2.89 -6.70
C ILE A 29 8.78 -4.17 -7.52
N MET A 30 8.39 -5.29 -6.90
CA MET A 30 8.26 -6.57 -7.59
C MET A 30 6.82 -6.79 -8.03
N ASN A 31 6.64 -7.40 -9.19
CA ASN A 31 5.34 -7.85 -9.63
C ASN A 31 5.18 -9.34 -9.31
N VAL A 32 4.14 -9.67 -8.55
CA VAL A 32 3.78 -11.04 -8.16
C VAL A 32 2.64 -11.51 -9.07
N THR A 33 2.88 -12.59 -9.79
CA THR A 33 1.85 -13.26 -10.60
C THR A 33 1.53 -14.61 -9.96
N VAL A 34 0.26 -14.89 -9.74
CA VAL A 34 -0.25 -16.10 -9.09
C VAL A 34 -0.85 -17.03 -10.15
N ASP A 35 -0.81 -18.33 -9.91
CA ASP A 35 -1.50 -19.30 -10.75
C ASP A 35 -3.02 -19.01 -10.77
N PRO A 36 -3.65 -18.80 -11.95
CA PRO A 36 -5.04 -18.42 -12.04
C PRO A 36 -5.99 -19.48 -11.49
N ASN A 37 -5.62 -20.77 -11.54
CA ASN A 37 -6.48 -21.85 -11.04
C ASN A 37 -6.47 -21.86 -9.51
N ALA A 38 -5.30 -21.70 -8.88
CA ALA A 38 -5.19 -21.60 -7.43
C ALA A 38 -5.99 -20.40 -6.91
N LEU A 39 -5.90 -19.27 -7.61
CA LEU A 39 -6.64 -18.06 -7.25
C LEU A 39 -8.17 -18.22 -7.46
N ALA A 40 -8.60 -18.89 -8.52
CA ALA A 40 -10.01 -19.20 -8.76
C ALA A 40 -10.59 -20.12 -7.67
N VAL A 41 -9.80 -21.09 -7.19
CA VAL A 41 -10.19 -21.96 -6.06
C VAL A 41 -10.33 -21.12 -4.78
N PHE A 42 -9.36 -20.26 -4.48
CA PHE A 42 -9.47 -19.32 -3.34
C PHE A 42 -10.76 -18.48 -3.41
N LEU A 43 -11.07 -17.88 -4.57
CA LEU A 43 -12.31 -17.09 -4.74
C LEU A 43 -13.57 -17.94 -4.53
N ALA A 44 -13.54 -19.21 -4.90
CA ALA A 44 -14.64 -20.13 -4.65
C ALA A 44 -14.79 -20.45 -3.14
N ASP A 45 -13.69 -20.67 -2.43
CA ASP A 45 -13.68 -20.97 -0.99
C ASP A 45 -14.23 -19.79 -0.15
N VAL A 46 -13.94 -18.56 -0.57
CA VAL A 46 -14.36 -17.35 0.16
C VAL A 46 -15.71 -16.81 -0.30
N ARG A 47 -16.38 -17.45 -1.27
CA ARG A 47 -17.62 -16.94 -1.90
C ARG A 47 -18.69 -16.59 -0.86
N ASP A 48 -18.95 -17.47 0.06
CA ASP A 48 -20.03 -17.35 1.05
C ASP A 48 -19.64 -16.54 2.29
N ILE A 49 -18.38 -16.04 2.35
CA ILE A 49 -17.96 -15.16 3.42
C ILE A 49 -18.53 -13.76 3.17
N ASP A 50 -19.37 -13.30 4.08
CA ASP A 50 -19.92 -11.95 4.03
C ASP A 50 -18.83 -10.91 4.38
N VAL A 51 -18.69 -9.91 3.50
CA VAL A 51 -17.76 -8.77 3.70
C VAL A 51 -18.07 -8.01 4.99
N GLN A 52 -19.34 -7.95 5.42
CA GLN A 52 -19.72 -7.32 6.67
C GLN A 52 -19.14 -8.07 7.88
N ASN A 53 -19.05 -9.39 7.83
CA ASN A 53 -18.41 -10.18 8.89
C ASN A 53 -16.93 -9.79 9.07
N LEU A 54 -16.23 -9.45 8.00
CA LEU A 54 -14.84 -9.02 8.09
C LEU A 54 -14.66 -7.70 8.88
N GLN A 55 -15.69 -6.87 8.96
CA GLN A 55 -15.66 -5.63 9.72
C GLN A 55 -15.79 -5.88 11.23
N TYR A 56 -16.65 -6.80 11.62
CA TYR A 56 -17.03 -7.03 13.01
C TYR A 56 -16.37 -8.24 13.68
N VAL A 57 -15.81 -9.16 12.87
CA VAL A 57 -15.23 -10.41 13.36
C VAL A 57 -13.75 -10.48 12.93
N PRO A 58 -12.83 -9.93 13.75
CA PRO A 58 -11.43 -9.76 13.36
C PRO A 58 -10.72 -11.06 12.93
N PHE A 59 -10.99 -12.19 13.58
CA PHE A 59 -10.35 -13.46 13.23
C PHE A 59 -10.76 -13.98 11.83
N MET A 60 -11.89 -13.54 11.28
CA MET A 60 -12.29 -13.90 9.92
C MET A 60 -11.36 -13.30 8.87
N ARG A 61 -10.68 -12.20 9.18
CA ARG A 61 -9.68 -11.60 8.29
C ARG A 61 -8.43 -12.48 8.22
N HIS A 62 -8.00 -13.04 9.35
CA HIS A 62 -6.90 -14.01 9.38
C HIS A 62 -7.30 -15.31 8.69
N HIS A 63 -8.55 -15.76 8.86
CA HIS A 63 -9.05 -16.92 8.14
C HIS A 63 -8.98 -16.77 6.61
N LEU A 64 -9.22 -15.57 6.07
CA LEU A 64 -9.00 -15.30 4.64
C LEU A 64 -7.53 -15.45 4.25
N ALA A 65 -6.60 -15.00 5.08
CA ALA A 65 -5.17 -15.17 4.86
C ALA A 65 -4.79 -16.65 4.87
N ASP A 66 -5.29 -17.41 5.86
CA ASP A 66 -5.07 -18.86 5.97
C ASP A 66 -5.56 -19.59 4.72
N LEU A 67 -6.77 -19.28 4.24
CA LEU A 67 -7.32 -19.89 3.02
C LEU A 67 -6.47 -19.58 1.78
N LEU A 68 -5.94 -18.36 1.67
CA LEU A 68 -5.06 -18.01 0.55
C LEU A 68 -3.73 -18.75 0.63
N VAL A 69 -3.15 -18.86 1.82
CA VAL A 69 -1.90 -19.62 2.07
C VAL A 69 -2.10 -21.12 1.82
N GLU A 70 -3.23 -21.70 2.21
CA GLU A 70 -3.57 -23.09 1.89
C GLU A 70 -3.56 -23.37 0.38
N ARG A 71 -3.89 -22.39 -0.46
CA ARG A 71 -3.89 -22.53 -1.92
C ARG A 71 -2.54 -22.26 -2.57
N LEU A 72 -1.70 -21.39 -1.98
CA LEU A 72 -0.46 -20.92 -2.59
C LEU A 72 0.81 -21.44 -1.90
N GLY A 73 0.69 -21.94 -0.66
CA GLY A 73 1.78 -22.46 0.17
C GLY A 73 2.38 -21.41 1.11
N ASP A 74 3.05 -21.90 2.16
CA ASP A 74 3.74 -21.06 3.14
C ASP A 74 4.86 -20.23 2.49
N ASP A 75 5.58 -20.78 1.53
CA ASP A 75 6.62 -20.08 0.75
C ASP A 75 6.08 -18.78 0.10
N PHE A 76 4.80 -18.76 -0.27
CA PHE A 76 4.16 -17.56 -0.82
C PHE A 76 4.03 -16.48 0.25
N ALA A 77 3.55 -16.84 1.45
CA ALA A 77 3.39 -15.91 2.55
C ALA A 77 4.75 -15.34 2.99
N ASP A 78 5.74 -16.19 3.18
CA ASP A 78 7.10 -15.81 3.57
C ASP A 78 7.71 -14.84 2.54
N MET A 79 7.57 -15.16 1.26
CA MET A 79 8.04 -14.29 0.16
C MET A 79 7.39 -12.91 0.19
N LEU A 80 6.08 -12.79 0.43
CA LEU A 80 5.40 -11.48 0.51
C LEU A 80 5.92 -10.65 1.68
N VAL A 81 6.10 -11.28 2.85
CA VAL A 81 6.64 -10.63 4.05
C VAL A 81 8.07 -10.14 3.80
N GLU A 82 8.92 -11.01 3.23
CA GLU A 82 10.30 -10.66 2.90
C GLU A 82 10.38 -9.49 1.91
N LEU A 83 9.58 -9.51 0.84
CA LEU A 83 9.56 -8.43 -0.16
C LEU A 83 9.24 -7.08 0.45
N VAL A 84 8.29 -7.01 1.40
CA VAL A 84 7.91 -5.74 2.02
C VAL A 84 8.92 -5.30 3.07
N LYS A 85 9.52 -6.24 3.82
CA LYS A 85 10.53 -5.94 4.84
C LYS A 85 11.92 -5.66 4.25
N ASP A 86 12.26 -6.21 3.09
CA ASP A 86 13.55 -5.98 2.43
C ASP A 86 13.63 -4.54 1.89
N ARG A 87 14.52 -3.74 2.45
CA ARG A 87 14.71 -2.35 2.04
C ARG A 87 15.10 -2.18 0.57
N ARG A 88 15.69 -3.18 -0.08
CA ARG A 88 16.01 -3.13 -1.52
C ARG A 88 14.75 -3.04 -2.38
N HIS A 89 13.68 -3.66 -1.92
CA HIS A 89 12.38 -3.72 -2.57
C HIS A 89 11.34 -2.88 -1.84
N GLY A 90 10.93 -3.30 -0.66
CA GLY A 90 9.97 -2.63 0.22
C GLY A 90 8.55 -2.64 -0.30
N GLY A 91 8.25 -3.37 -1.38
CA GLY A 91 6.90 -3.44 -1.92
C GLY A 91 6.74 -4.35 -3.13
N PHE A 92 5.48 -4.69 -3.40
CA PHE A 92 5.08 -5.51 -4.55
C PHE A 92 3.71 -5.10 -5.09
N THR A 93 3.45 -5.49 -6.34
CA THR A 93 2.12 -5.47 -6.95
C THR A 93 1.62 -6.90 -7.17
N ILE A 94 0.32 -7.11 -7.00
CA ILE A 94 -0.39 -8.37 -7.25
C ILE A 94 -1.84 -8.06 -7.61
N GLY A 95 -2.56 -8.97 -8.23
CA GLY A 95 -3.97 -8.74 -8.58
C GLY A 95 -4.73 -10.02 -8.89
N LEU A 96 -6.03 -9.87 -9.09
CA LEU A 96 -6.95 -10.96 -9.41
C LEU A 96 -6.92 -11.39 -10.90
N GLN A 97 -6.06 -10.78 -11.73
CA GLN A 97 -5.82 -11.17 -13.12
C GLN A 97 -7.12 -11.32 -13.95
N ASP A 98 -8.08 -10.43 -13.77
CA ASP A 98 -9.40 -10.44 -14.43
C ASP A 98 -10.34 -11.62 -14.06
N LEU A 99 -9.98 -12.40 -13.03
CA LEU A 99 -10.83 -13.51 -12.56
C LEU A 99 -12.12 -13.03 -11.87
N SER A 100 -12.16 -11.80 -11.40
CA SER A 100 -13.35 -11.18 -10.83
C SER A 100 -13.37 -9.68 -11.09
N GLN A 101 -14.59 -9.14 -11.19
CA GLN A 101 -14.89 -7.72 -11.19
C GLN A 101 -15.78 -7.34 -10.00
N ASP A 102 -16.01 -8.27 -9.07
CA ASP A 102 -16.84 -8.04 -7.89
C ASP A 102 -16.03 -7.32 -6.80
N PRO A 103 -16.46 -6.11 -6.37
CA PRO A 103 -15.85 -5.41 -5.25
C PRO A 103 -15.76 -6.22 -3.95
N SER A 104 -16.66 -7.18 -3.74
CA SER A 104 -16.62 -8.11 -2.60
C SER A 104 -15.38 -9.00 -2.64
N ASP A 105 -15.06 -9.55 -3.81
CA ASP A 105 -13.85 -10.35 -4.01
C ASP A 105 -12.59 -9.51 -3.84
N PHE A 106 -12.63 -8.24 -4.27
CA PHE A 106 -11.52 -7.30 -4.06
C PHE A 106 -11.25 -7.04 -2.58
N VAL A 107 -12.31 -6.84 -1.78
CA VAL A 107 -12.17 -6.70 -0.32
C VAL A 107 -11.57 -7.96 0.29
N LYS A 108 -12.08 -9.14 -0.07
CA LYS A 108 -11.63 -10.42 0.48
C LYS A 108 -10.17 -10.70 0.12
N PHE A 109 -9.81 -10.53 -1.15
CA PHE A 109 -8.43 -10.74 -1.62
C PHE A 109 -7.45 -9.75 -0.99
N GLY A 110 -7.76 -8.44 -1.02
CA GLY A 110 -6.91 -7.43 -0.39
C GLY A 110 -6.78 -7.64 1.11
N THR A 111 -7.84 -8.12 1.79
CA THR A 111 -7.80 -8.46 3.21
C THR A 111 -6.92 -9.68 3.48
N ALA A 112 -7.00 -10.72 2.65
CA ALA A 112 -6.13 -11.89 2.76
C ALA A 112 -4.65 -11.49 2.62
N ILE A 113 -4.30 -10.73 1.58
CA ILE A 113 -2.92 -10.23 1.38
C ILE A 113 -2.45 -9.37 2.56
N GLY A 114 -3.28 -8.43 3.04
CA GLY A 114 -2.92 -7.59 4.17
C GLY A 114 -2.68 -8.40 5.46
N HIS A 115 -3.51 -9.42 5.73
CA HIS A 115 -3.39 -10.21 6.96
C HIS A 115 -2.31 -11.31 6.92
N ILE A 116 -1.76 -11.62 5.74
CA ILE A 116 -0.47 -12.34 5.62
C ILE A 116 0.66 -11.48 6.22
N LEU A 117 0.63 -10.16 6.00
CA LEU A 117 1.65 -9.25 6.54
C LEU A 117 1.45 -8.99 8.03
N GLY A 118 0.20 -8.96 8.49
CA GLY A 118 -0.16 -8.72 9.88
C GLY A 118 -1.51 -8.01 10.04
N PRO A 119 -1.90 -7.68 11.28
CA PRO A 119 -3.22 -7.12 11.56
C PRO A 119 -3.39 -5.72 10.96
N SER A 120 -4.58 -5.46 10.43
CA SER A 120 -4.95 -4.13 9.95
C SER A 120 -5.31 -3.20 11.11
N ASN A 121 -4.89 -1.93 10.99
CA ASN A 121 -5.28 -0.86 11.91
C ASN A 121 -6.74 -0.46 11.67
N HIS A 122 -7.38 0.05 12.72
CA HIS A 122 -8.68 0.70 12.59
C HIS A 122 -8.54 2.03 11.83
N ASP A 123 -9.39 2.24 10.83
CA ASP A 123 -9.49 3.52 10.12
C ASP A 123 -10.66 4.33 10.71
N ALA A 124 -10.32 5.31 11.58
CA ALA A 124 -11.32 6.08 12.31
C ALA A 124 -12.25 6.91 11.38
N MET A 125 -11.77 7.29 10.19
CA MET A 125 -12.59 8.02 9.21
C MET A 125 -13.65 7.12 8.58
N SER A 126 -13.33 5.85 8.36
CA SER A 126 -14.22 4.87 7.73
C SER A 126 -15.00 4.04 8.75
N GLY A 127 -14.61 4.06 10.03
CA GLY A 127 -15.24 3.28 11.09
C GLY A 127 -15.03 1.77 10.98
N THR A 128 -14.03 1.35 10.19
CA THR A 128 -13.69 -0.07 9.96
C THR A 128 -12.17 -0.23 9.76
N TYR A 129 -11.72 -1.43 9.39
CA TYR A 129 -10.29 -1.73 9.19
C TYR A 129 -9.76 -1.35 7.79
N TYR A 130 -10.60 -0.85 6.90
CA TYR A 130 -10.21 -0.36 5.58
C TYR A 130 -10.99 0.89 5.19
N ALA A 131 -10.44 1.68 4.29
CA ALA A 131 -11.09 2.84 3.73
C ALA A 131 -11.36 2.66 2.23
N ARG A 132 -12.47 3.19 1.73
CA ARG A 132 -12.76 3.31 0.31
C ARG A 132 -12.74 4.80 -0.07
N PHE A 133 -11.95 5.13 -1.08
CA PHE A 133 -11.81 6.50 -1.58
C PHE A 133 -12.31 6.58 -3.00
N VAL A 134 -13.36 7.34 -3.19
CA VAL A 134 -13.91 7.63 -4.53
C VAL A 134 -13.49 9.04 -4.92
N VAL A 135 -12.77 9.16 -6.03
CA VAL A 135 -12.45 10.43 -6.68
C VAL A 135 -13.40 10.61 -7.85
N LYS A 136 -14.09 11.75 -7.90
CA LYS A 136 -15.07 12.11 -8.94
C LYS A 136 -14.79 13.51 -9.45
N HIS A 137 -15.35 13.82 -10.64
CA HIS A 137 -15.53 15.20 -11.05
C HIS A 137 -16.56 15.84 -10.14
N THR A 138 -16.16 16.35 -9.06
CA THR A 138 -16.92 17.32 -8.28
C THR A 138 -16.01 17.91 -7.28
N ASP A 139 -16.14 19.24 -7.13
CA ASP A 139 -16.19 19.68 -5.81
C ASP A 139 -14.84 19.88 -5.14
N ASN A 140 -14.39 21.11 -5.28
CA ASN A 140 -13.28 21.64 -4.48
C ASN A 140 -13.62 21.79 -2.99
N SER A 141 -14.85 21.48 -2.55
CA SER A 141 -15.30 21.56 -1.16
C SER A 141 -15.01 20.30 -0.37
N ASP A 142 -14.71 19.17 -1.04
CA ASP A 142 -14.44 17.91 -0.38
C ASP A 142 -12.99 17.82 0.15
N SER A 143 -12.73 16.78 0.93
CA SER A 143 -11.42 16.57 1.51
C SER A 143 -10.33 16.53 0.44
N TYR A 144 -9.16 17.06 0.78
CA TYR A 144 -7.96 17.08 -0.07
C TYR A 144 -7.66 15.72 -0.76
N LEU A 145 -8.01 14.61 -0.12
CA LEU A 145 -7.86 13.26 -0.65
C LEU A 145 -8.70 12.98 -1.89
N ARG A 146 -9.84 13.64 -2.03
CA ARG A 146 -10.83 13.40 -3.08
C ARG A 146 -10.76 14.39 -4.22
N GLN A 147 -9.96 15.46 -4.09
CA GLN A 147 -9.80 16.45 -5.14
C GLN A 147 -9.08 15.86 -6.35
N ALA A 148 -9.81 15.65 -7.42
CA ALA A 148 -9.34 14.95 -8.61
C ALA A 148 -8.17 15.67 -9.31
N TYR A 149 -8.24 16.98 -9.42
CA TYR A 149 -7.39 17.77 -10.31
C TYR A 149 -6.19 18.41 -9.61
N ARG A 150 -5.91 17.99 -8.39
CA ARG A 150 -4.74 18.42 -7.62
C ARG A 150 -3.76 17.28 -7.43
N LEU A 151 -2.50 17.66 -7.38
CA LEU A 151 -1.44 16.78 -6.94
C LEU A 151 -1.72 16.37 -5.49
N PHE A 152 -1.77 15.07 -5.22
CA PHE A 152 -1.72 14.55 -3.86
C PHE A 152 -0.26 14.27 -3.53
N THR A 153 0.30 15.10 -2.66
CA THR A 153 1.73 15.18 -2.37
C THR A 153 2.28 13.92 -1.72
N MET A 154 3.60 13.74 -1.84
CA MET A 154 4.33 12.62 -1.23
C MET A 154 4.20 12.63 0.29
N HIS A 155 3.76 11.50 0.85
CA HIS A 155 3.54 11.34 2.29
C HIS A 155 3.66 9.87 2.72
N THR A 156 3.74 9.68 4.04
CA THR A 156 3.53 8.40 4.71
C THR A 156 2.21 8.41 5.48
N ASP A 157 1.58 7.26 5.63
CA ASP A 157 0.34 7.13 6.41
C ASP A 157 0.59 7.01 7.92
N GLY A 158 -0.44 7.29 8.73
CA GLY A 158 -0.41 7.09 10.18
C GLY A 158 0.42 8.11 10.96
N THR A 159 0.84 9.21 10.36
CA THR A 159 1.72 10.20 10.98
C THR A 159 1.10 10.94 12.18
N TYR A 160 -0.21 11.03 12.24
CA TYR A 160 -0.99 11.80 13.23
C TYR A 160 -1.76 10.92 14.24
N VAL A 161 -1.44 9.63 14.28
CA VAL A 161 -2.00 8.64 15.22
C VAL A 161 -0.88 7.90 15.93
N SER A 162 -1.14 7.43 17.16
CA SER A 162 -0.17 6.67 17.96
C SER A 162 0.10 5.29 17.37
N ASP A 163 -0.91 4.66 16.77
CA ASP A 163 -0.79 3.33 16.18
C ASP A 163 0.23 3.32 15.04
N ALA A 164 1.20 2.41 15.13
CA ALA A 164 2.17 2.21 14.07
C ALA A 164 1.47 1.82 12.76
N THR A 165 1.95 2.37 11.67
CA THR A 165 1.57 1.97 10.32
C THR A 165 2.81 1.47 9.61
N ASP A 166 3.01 0.15 9.62
CA ASP A 166 4.21 -0.47 9.09
C ASP A 166 4.08 -0.72 7.59
N TRP A 167 2.90 -1.11 7.15
CA TRP A 167 2.59 -1.36 5.76
C TRP A 167 1.32 -0.64 5.30
N LEU A 168 1.28 -0.35 4.02
CA LEU A 168 0.17 0.25 3.31
C LEU A 168 -0.22 -0.62 2.12
N LEU A 169 -1.50 -0.94 1.98
CA LEU A 169 -2.07 -1.62 0.83
C LEU A 169 -3.07 -0.71 0.15
N MET A 170 -2.94 -0.55 -1.17
CA MET A 170 -3.90 0.16 -2.02
C MET A 170 -4.35 -0.74 -3.17
N MET A 171 -5.66 -0.93 -3.33
CA MET A 171 -6.26 -1.75 -4.38
C MET A 171 -7.22 -0.93 -5.22
N LYS A 172 -7.13 -1.04 -6.55
CA LYS A 172 -8.04 -0.34 -7.46
C LYS A 172 -9.35 -1.11 -7.62
N PHE A 173 -10.47 -0.47 -7.28
CA PHE A 173 -11.81 -1.05 -7.37
C PHE A 173 -12.53 -0.67 -8.65
N ALA A 174 -12.38 0.57 -9.08
CA ALA A 174 -13.00 1.06 -10.29
C ALA A 174 -12.19 2.19 -10.92
N GLU A 175 -12.27 2.29 -12.24
CA GLU A 175 -11.71 3.39 -12.99
C GLU A 175 -12.53 3.60 -14.26
N GLN A 176 -13.06 4.81 -14.45
CA GLN A 176 -13.81 5.21 -15.62
C GLN A 176 -13.41 6.62 -16.04
N ASN A 177 -13.18 6.83 -17.32
CA ASN A 177 -12.86 8.14 -17.90
C ASN A 177 -11.70 8.86 -17.20
N ALA A 178 -10.75 8.11 -16.65
CA ALA A 178 -9.60 8.61 -15.93
C ALA A 178 -8.39 8.70 -16.85
N LEU A 179 -7.89 9.90 -17.06
CA LEU A 179 -6.59 10.18 -17.67
C LEU A 179 -5.73 10.87 -16.63
N GLY A 180 -4.50 10.37 -16.40
CA GLY A 180 -3.69 10.79 -15.25
C GLY A 180 -4.13 10.10 -13.96
N GLY A 181 -3.77 10.66 -12.82
CA GLY A 181 -4.12 10.13 -11.50
C GLY A 181 -3.34 8.88 -11.10
N GLU A 182 -2.23 8.61 -11.75
CA GLU A 182 -1.33 7.50 -11.42
C GLU A 182 -0.90 7.58 -9.96
N SER A 183 -0.76 6.44 -9.31
CA SER A 183 -0.11 6.36 -8.01
C SER A 183 1.37 6.68 -8.17
N ARG A 184 1.90 7.52 -7.30
CA ARG A 184 3.29 7.96 -7.31
C ARG A 184 4.00 7.43 -6.08
N PHE A 185 5.17 6.85 -6.26
CA PHE A 185 5.97 6.28 -5.18
C PHE A 185 7.39 6.81 -5.21
N LEU A 186 7.91 7.14 -4.04
CA LEU A 186 9.29 7.54 -3.83
C LEU A 186 9.89 6.67 -2.72
N HIS A 187 10.85 5.85 -3.06
CA HIS A 187 11.66 5.16 -2.06
C HIS A 187 12.70 6.12 -1.48
N LEU A 188 12.90 6.07 -0.17
CA LEU A 188 13.76 7.02 0.52
C LEU A 188 15.23 7.00 0.00
N ASP A 189 15.72 5.83 -0.43
CA ASP A 189 17.08 5.70 -0.97
C ASP A 189 17.23 6.20 -2.41
N ASP A 190 16.12 6.46 -3.11
CA ASP A 190 16.11 7.02 -4.46
C ASP A 190 15.90 8.54 -4.47
N TRP A 191 15.73 9.14 -3.32
CA TRP A 191 15.58 10.58 -3.19
C TRP A 191 16.96 11.25 -3.11
N GLU A 192 17.35 11.98 -4.14
CA GLU A 192 18.70 12.52 -4.37
C GLU A 192 19.11 13.51 -3.28
N GLU A 193 18.18 14.33 -2.79
CA GLU A 193 18.43 15.35 -1.78
C GLU A 193 18.20 14.85 -0.35
N ARG A 194 17.91 13.58 -0.13
CA ARG A 194 17.58 13.00 1.19
C ARG A 194 18.59 13.43 2.28
N ASP A 195 19.87 13.29 2.02
CA ASP A 195 20.91 13.53 3.02
C ASP A 195 21.00 15.01 3.44
N ARG A 196 20.64 15.94 2.57
CA ARG A 196 20.50 17.36 2.88
C ARG A 196 19.48 17.61 3.99
N PHE A 197 18.34 16.91 3.93
CA PHE A 197 17.26 17.07 4.89
C PHE A 197 17.49 16.24 6.16
N VAL A 198 18.02 15.04 6.05
CA VAL A 198 18.37 14.17 7.19
C VAL A 198 19.41 14.84 8.08
N ASN A 199 20.44 15.41 7.47
CA ASN A 199 21.54 16.07 8.21
C ASN A 199 21.22 17.51 8.64
N HIS A 200 20.05 18.04 8.30
CA HIS A 200 19.61 19.34 8.79
C HIS A 200 19.22 19.27 10.26
N LYS A 201 19.49 20.32 11.04
CA LYS A 201 19.17 20.38 12.49
C LYS A 201 17.69 20.12 12.82
N LEU A 202 16.78 20.32 11.87
CA LEU A 202 15.36 20.04 12.00
C LEU A 202 14.96 18.63 11.54
N GLY A 203 15.86 17.90 10.86
CA GLY A 203 15.53 16.60 10.27
C GLY A 203 15.10 15.55 11.27
N THR A 204 15.79 15.47 12.41
CA THR A 204 15.51 14.51 13.49
C THR A 204 14.77 15.14 14.68
N ARG A 205 14.46 16.43 14.60
CA ARG A 205 13.69 17.12 15.63
C ARG A 205 12.22 16.73 15.54
N PRO A 206 11.52 16.49 16.67
CA PRO A 206 10.09 16.25 16.67
C PRO A 206 9.29 17.45 16.16
N PHE A 207 8.26 17.15 15.38
CA PHE A 207 7.22 18.09 14.96
C PHE A 207 5.88 17.62 15.50
N PHE A 208 4.99 18.55 15.76
CA PHE A 208 3.60 18.25 16.06
C PHE A 208 2.84 17.85 14.79
N TYR A 209 2.04 16.81 14.93
CA TYR A 209 1.09 16.38 13.90
C TYR A 209 -0.32 16.43 14.48
N LYS A 210 -1.23 17.02 13.73
CA LYS A 210 -2.64 17.10 14.10
C LYS A 210 -3.50 16.74 12.89
N GLY A 211 -4.31 15.69 13.02
CA GLY A 211 -5.31 15.36 12.00
C GLY A 211 -6.34 16.47 11.84
N SER A 212 -6.93 16.60 10.65
CA SER A 212 -8.09 17.47 10.46
C SER A 212 -9.33 16.86 11.15
N ASP A 213 -10.33 17.70 11.45
CA ASP A 213 -11.57 17.24 12.09
C ASP A 213 -12.27 16.12 11.29
N SER A 214 -12.14 16.15 9.96
CA SER A 214 -12.68 15.11 9.06
C SER A 214 -12.06 13.71 9.26
N LYS A 215 -10.95 13.60 10.01
CA LYS A 215 -10.29 12.32 10.32
C LYS A 215 -10.85 11.63 11.55
N ASN A 216 -11.73 12.29 12.31
CA ASN A 216 -12.29 11.79 13.58
C ASN A 216 -11.21 11.40 14.60
N VAL A 217 -10.07 12.08 14.57
CA VAL A 217 -8.93 11.87 15.46
C VAL A 217 -8.64 13.21 16.16
N SER A 218 -8.78 13.24 17.47
CA SER A 218 -8.48 14.43 18.31
C SER A 218 -7.04 14.42 18.84
N GLU A 219 -6.31 13.34 18.65
CA GLU A 219 -4.95 13.17 19.13
C GLU A 219 -3.98 14.13 18.45
N GLN A 220 -3.02 14.64 19.23
CA GLN A 220 -1.84 15.36 18.72
C GLN A 220 -0.61 14.55 19.08
N ILE A 221 0.26 14.33 18.11
CA ILE A 221 1.45 13.50 18.27
C ILE A 221 2.69 14.32 17.94
N GLU A 222 3.74 14.11 18.72
CA GLU A 222 5.08 14.56 18.40
C GLU A 222 5.89 13.41 17.78
N ARG A 223 6.44 13.64 16.58
CA ARG A 223 7.35 12.69 15.92
C ARG A 223 8.44 13.43 15.16
N PRO A 224 9.66 12.87 15.09
CA PRO A 224 10.66 13.35 14.16
C PRO A 224 10.25 13.03 12.72
N LEU A 225 10.72 13.86 11.77
CA LEU A 225 10.56 13.57 10.35
C LEU A 225 11.38 12.34 9.96
N PHE A 226 12.66 12.31 10.34
CA PHE A 226 13.55 11.18 10.11
C PHE A 226 13.91 10.50 11.42
N PHE A 227 13.92 9.18 11.41
CA PHE A 227 14.23 8.35 12.57
C PHE A 227 14.85 7.03 12.13
N GLN A 228 15.45 6.30 13.07
CA GLN A 228 15.95 4.94 12.83
C GLN A 228 14.87 3.94 13.26
N SER A 229 14.56 3.00 12.38
CA SER A 229 13.73 1.83 12.64
C SER A 229 14.54 0.55 12.44
N GLU A 230 13.91 -0.60 12.60
CA GLU A 230 14.50 -1.89 12.24
C GLU A 230 14.88 -1.98 10.74
N PHE A 231 14.24 -1.18 9.88
CA PHE A 231 14.53 -1.09 8.44
C PHE A 231 15.58 -0.03 8.09
N GLY A 232 16.25 0.55 9.10
CA GLY A 232 17.21 1.65 8.94
C GLY A 232 16.53 3.02 8.92
N LEU A 233 17.12 3.96 8.18
CA LEU A 233 16.61 5.34 8.08
C LEU A 233 15.18 5.34 7.54
N SER A 234 14.28 5.95 8.29
CA SER A 234 12.85 6.00 8.04
C SER A 234 12.33 7.43 8.07
N ILE A 235 11.15 7.66 7.51
CA ILE A 235 10.51 8.97 7.45
C ILE A 235 9.05 8.88 7.92
N SER A 236 8.60 9.94 8.62
CA SER A 236 7.20 10.18 8.95
C SER A 236 6.83 11.58 8.50
N PHE A 237 6.10 11.71 7.40
CA PHE A 237 5.78 13.01 6.83
C PHE A 237 4.43 13.01 6.12
N ILE A 238 3.65 14.04 6.38
CA ILE A 238 2.50 14.47 5.59
C ILE A 238 2.33 15.98 5.72
N ASP A 239 2.29 16.68 4.62
CA ASP A 239 2.24 18.14 4.59
C ASP A 239 0.95 18.72 5.19
N GLN A 240 -0.15 17.98 5.13
CA GLN A 240 -1.46 18.41 5.61
C GLN A 240 -1.58 18.45 7.14
N PHE A 241 -0.77 17.67 7.86
CA PHE A 241 -0.94 17.47 9.30
C PHE A 241 0.25 17.89 10.14
N VAL A 242 1.44 18.05 9.53
CA VAL A 242 2.61 18.57 10.23
C VAL A 242 2.44 20.06 10.54
N GLN A 243 2.68 20.45 11.80
CA GLN A 243 2.46 21.81 12.29
C GLN A 243 3.81 22.50 12.54
N PRO A 244 4.20 23.48 11.70
CA PRO A 244 5.38 24.30 11.99
C PRO A 244 5.09 25.32 13.10
N SER A 245 6.03 25.50 14.02
CA SER A 245 5.92 26.44 15.13
C SER A 245 6.52 27.82 14.81
N ASN A 246 7.33 27.92 13.73
CA ASN A 246 8.03 29.15 13.38
C ASN A 246 8.37 29.21 11.89
N ARG A 247 8.96 30.36 11.47
CA ARG A 247 9.30 30.61 10.06
C ARG A 247 10.39 29.68 9.53
N GLU A 248 11.35 29.29 10.37
CA GLU A 248 12.43 28.38 9.98
C GLU A 248 11.87 26.98 9.69
N GLU A 249 11.03 26.45 10.57
CA GLU A 249 10.34 25.18 10.37
C GLU A 249 9.45 25.22 9.13
N THR A 250 8.70 26.31 8.92
CA THR A 250 7.90 26.50 7.70
C THR A 250 8.75 26.45 6.44
N ALA A 251 9.89 27.13 6.42
CA ALA A 251 10.80 27.15 5.27
C ALA A 251 11.39 25.75 5.00
N PHE A 252 11.79 25.03 6.05
CA PHE A 252 12.33 23.69 5.98
C PHE A 252 11.29 22.69 5.43
N LEU A 253 10.09 22.64 6.00
CA LEU A 253 9.01 21.73 5.55
C LEU A 253 8.59 21.99 4.10
N ARG A 254 8.52 23.26 3.68
CA ARG A 254 8.23 23.64 2.29
C ARG A 254 9.34 23.19 1.34
N ALA A 255 10.60 23.33 1.74
CA ALA A 255 11.72 22.89 0.93
C ALA A 255 11.75 21.36 0.81
N LEU A 256 11.53 20.64 1.92
CA LEU A 256 11.44 19.18 1.98
C LEU A 256 10.33 18.65 1.04
N SER A 257 9.09 19.15 1.18
CA SER A 257 7.98 18.74 0.33
C SER A 257 8.27 18.98 -1.16
N ARG A 258 8.79 20.15 -1.51
CA ARG A 258 9.14 20.48 -2.91
C ARG A 258 10.24 19.57 -3.46
N SER A 259 11.24 19.23 -2.65
CA SER A 259 12.33 18.36 -3.06
C SER A 259 11.85 16.95 -3.35
N MET A 260 10.96 16.39 -2.50
CA MET A 260 10.38 15.08 -2.76
C MET A 260 9.53 15.06 -4.03
N GLU A 261 8.73 16.11 -4.26
CA GLU A 261 7.91 16.22 -5.49
C GLU A 261 8.75 16.37 -6.77
N ALA A 262 9.92 16.99 -6.67
CA ALA A 262 10.83 17.21 -7.80
C ALA A 262 11.81 16.05 -8.02
N SER A 263 11.85 15.06 -7.13
CA SER A 263 12.81 13.94 -7.20
C SER A 263 12.59 13.09 -8.46
N ALA A 264 13.67 12.81 -9.16
CA ALA A 264 13.67 11.87 -10.29
C ALA A 264 13.45 10.40 -9.82
N GLY A 265 13.67 10.14 -8.52
CA GLY A 265 13.36 8.87 -7.86
C GLY A 265 11.86 8.59 -7.74
N THR A 266 11.00 9.62 -7.84
CA THR A 266 9.54 9.44 -7.87
C THR A 266 9.11 8.76 -9.16
N LYS A 267 8.42 7.61 -9.03
CA LYS A 267 7.92 6.83 -10.17
C LYS A 267 6.41 6.70 -10.12
N GLU A 268 5.81 6.72 -11.30
CA GLU A 268 4.38 6.49 -11.46
C GLU A 268 4.10 5.01 -11.70
N VAL A 269 3.10 4.50 -10.98
CA VAL A 269 2.64 3.12 -11.08
C VAL A 269 1.15 3.11 -11.36
N SER A 270 0.77 2.56 -12.51
CA SER A 270 -0.63 2.33 -12.84
C SER A 270 -1.05 0.94 -12.38
N LEU A 271 -2.12 0.87 -11.61
CA LEU A 271 -2.73 -0.40 -11.20
C LEU A 271 -3.93 -0.70 -12.09
N PRO A 272 -4.11 -1.91 -12.59
CA PRO A 272 -5.37 -2.33 -13.21
C PRO A 272 -6.49 -2.42 -12.15
N VAL A 273 -7.75 -2.42 -12.58
CA VAL A 273 -8.87 -2.76 -11.68
C VAL A 273 -8.67 -4.19 -11.16
N GLY A 274 -8.88 -4.41 -9.87
CA GLY A 274 -8.56 -5.68 -9.20
C GLY A 274 -7.08 -5.88 -8.90
N GLY A 275 -6.22 -4.94 -9.27
CA GLY A 275 -4.80 -4.92 -8.89
C GLY A 275 -4.56 -4.12 -7.62
N LEU A 276 -3.56 -4.54 -6.85
CA LEU A 276 -3.13 -3.86 -5.64
C LEU A 276 -1.62 -3.69 -5.58
N VAL A 277 -1.19 -2.74 -4.77
CA VAL A 277 0.19 -2.53 -4.36
C VAL A 277 0.28 -2.57 -2.84
N VAL A 278 1.35 -3.17 -2.34
CA VAL A 278 1.75 -3.09 -0.93
C VAL A 278 3.08 -2.39 -0.83
N LEU A 279 3.23 -1.50 0.15
CA LEU A 279 4.45 -0.75 0.42
C LEU A 279 4.80 -0.77 1.91
N ASN A 280 6.09 -0.82 2.22
CA ASN A 280 6.61 -0.54 3.54
C ASN A 280 6.51 0.97 3.81
N ASN A 281 5.74 1.35 4.82
CA ASN A 281 5.42 2.74 5.11
C ASN A 281 6.55 3.50 5.85
N TYR A 282 7.63 2.81 6.24
CA TYR A 282 8.78 3.44 6.89
C TYR A 282 9.70 4.18 5.92
N PHE A 283 9.83 3.66 4.69
CA PHE A 283 10.78 4.20 3.73
C PHE A 283 10.20 4.39 2.31
N TYR A 284 8.90 4.15 2.11
CA TYR A 284 8.17 4.59 0.94
C TYR A 284 7.26 5.76 1.25
N LEU A 285 7.39 6.79 0.44
CA LEU A 285 6.37 7.84 0.35
C LEU A 285 5.48 7.54 -0.86
N HIS A 286 4.23 7.92 -0.73
CA HIS A 286 3.27 7.76 -1.80
C HIS A 286 2.45 9.02 -2.02
N GLY A 287 1.91 9.16 -3.20
CA GLY A 287 1.09 10.28 -3.62
C GLY A 287 0.27 9.91 -4.85
N ARG A 288 -0.31 10.90 -5.49
CA ARG A 288 -1.10 10.71 -6.71
C ARG A 288 -0.91 11.89 -7.66
N ALA A 289 -0.69 11.60 -8.94
CA ALA A 289 -0.73 12.59 -10.00
C ALA A 289 -2.15 13.21 -10.12
N PRO A 290 -2.28 14.47 -10.58
CA PRO A 290 -3.59 15.03 -10.88
C PRO A 290 -4.23 14.31 -12.08
N PHE A 291 -5.55 14.17 -12.04
CA PHE A 291 -6.30 13.73 -13.22
C PHE A 291 -6.47 14.88 -14.22
N GLN A 292 -6.66 14.54 -15.49
CA GLN A 292 -7.17 15.50 -16.45
C GLN A 292 -8.68 15.73 -16.23
N PRO A 293 -9.18 16.96 -16.37
CA PRO A 293 -10.59 17.26 -16.14
C PRO A 293 -11.52 16.42 -17.04
N ASN A 294 -12.48 15.74 -16.41
CA ASN A 294 -13.51 14.97 -17.08
C ASN A 294 -14.75 14.87 -16.15
N GLU A 295 -15.92 15.33 -16.64
CA GLU A 295 -17.15 15.33 -15.86
C GLU A 295 -17.67 13.95 -15.45
N SER A 296 -17.27 12.92 -16.20
CA SER A 296 -17.63 11.51 -15.94
C SER A 296 -16.51 10.73 -15.26
N LEU A 297 -15.50 11.42 -14.70
CA LEU A 297 -14.40 10.78 -13.97
C LEU A 297 -14.91 10.03 -12.75
N VAL A 298 -14.55 8.77 -12.65
CA VAL A 298 -14.66 7.96 -11.43
C VAL A 298 -13.39 7.13 -11.27
N ARG A 299 -12.78 7.20 -10.10
CA ARG A 299 -11.75 6.27 -9.65
C ARG A 299 -11.98 5.89 -8.20
N GLU A 300 -12.02 4.61 -7.92
CA GLU A 300 -12.17 4.11 -6.57
C GLU A 300 -10.99 3.25 -6.15
N LEU A 301 -10.46 3.52 -4.96
CA LEU A 301 -9.44 2.71 -4.31
C LEU A 301 -9.92 2.25 -2.94
N MET A 302 -9.59 1.01 -2.59
CA MET A 302 -9.52 0.56 -1.21
C MET A 302 -8.12 0.80 -0.67
N ARG A 303 -8.02 1.23 0.60
CA ARG A 303 -6.79 1.29 1.36
C ARG A 303 -6.93 0.48 2.64
N GLN A 304 -5.96 -0.38 2.88
CA GLN A 304 -5.70 -0.96 4.21
C GLN A 304 -4.31 -0.53 4.68
N ARG A 305 -4.11 -0.51 5.97
CA ARG A 305 -2.83 -0.25 6.62
C ARG A 305 -2.78 -1.04 7.91
N GLY A 306 -1.60 -1.42 8.34
CA GLY A 306 -1.46 -2.25 9.53
C GLY A 306 -0.04 -2.35 10.03
N SER A 307 0.14 -3.19 11.04
CA SER A 307 1.44 -3.50 11.62
C SER A 307 1.89 -4.88 11.16
N PHE A 308 3.21 -5.10 11.04
CA PHE A 308 3.74 -6.43 10.77
C PHE A 308 3.41 -7.38 11.92
N ALA A 309 3.07 -8.63 11.56
CA ALA A 309 3.05 -9.70 12.54
C ALA A 309 4.49 -9.98 13.02
N TYR A 310 4.66 -10.20 14.32
CA TYR A 310 5.94 -10.51 14.93
C TYR A 310 6.30 -11.99 14.76
#